data_48d2cb0fd8575816a8dffc4073371211
#
_entry.id   48d2cb0fd8575816a8dffc4073371211
#
_cell.length_a   1.000
_cell.length_b   1.000
_cell.length_c   1.000
_cell.angle_alpha   90.00
_cell.angle_beta   90.00
_cell.angle_gamma   90.00
#
_symmetry.space_group_name_H-M   'P 1'
#
loop_
_entity.id
_entity.type
_entity.pdbx_description
1 polymer ?
#
loop_
_entity_poly.entity_id
_entity_poly.type
_entity_poly.pdbx_seq_one_letter_code
_entity_poly.pdbx_strand_id
1 'polypeptide(L)'
;KLYEFLPLAFALALMVVICLASVFFAVIQNAVSLAVLAVIGGYAAPVLLSTGSGNYIALFSYYLMLSVSILVMNYRQGWRVLNIVGFTFTFVVGVIWGIDNYRPEYYLNCQIFIILNLVVYGLMTQQYARHHVMTDDKRKQRMVDPVLLFAPPVLAFSLQYAITEPFYLGTAISSLAFGLLYLLLTVVSLRRFRADGQRLSLGFLLLSIGFISLAVPLALSPQWTSVAWTIEGL
;
A
#
# COMPACT_ATOMS: atom_id res chain seq x y z
N LYS A 1 4.45 -24.00 20.16
CA LYS A 1 3.65 -24.37 21.36
C LYS A 1 4.51 -24.65 22.61
N LEU A 2 5.70 -24.10 22.70
CA LEU A 2 6.57 -24.43 23.85
C LEU A 2 6.32 -23.58 25.10
N TYR A 3 5.68 -22.39 25.00
CA TYR A 3 5.46 -21.53 26.16
C TYR A 3 4.20 -20.68 25.98
N GLU A 4 3.07 -21.09 26.54
CA GLU A 4 1.83 -20.29 26.62
C GLU A 4 1.86 -19.26 27.77
N PHE A 5 3.01 -18.60 27.99
CA PHE A 5 3.16 -17.65 29.11
C PHE A 5 2.43 -16.33 28.89
N LEU A 6 2.08 -15.97 27.65
CA LEU A 6 1.45 -14.70 27.35
C LEU A 6 0.24 -14.88 26.41
N PRO A 7 -0.88 -14.17 26.64
CA PRO A 7 -1.97 -14.09 25.69
C PRO A 7 -1.47 -13.56 24.34
N LEU A 8 -1.98 -14.11 23.22
CA LEU A 8 -1.55 -13.74 21.86
C LEU A 8 -1.61 -12.23 21.62
N ALA A 9 -2.69 -11.57 22.06
CA ALA A 9 -2.85 -10.13 21.91
C ALA A 9 -1.74 -9.34 22.62
N PHE A 10 -1.32 -9.78 23.80
CA PHE A 10 -0.24 -9.15 24.56
C PHE A 10 1.12 -9.39 23.88
N ALA A 11 1.36 -10.61 23.37
CA ALA A 11 2.58 -10.92 22.62
C ALA A 11 2.72 -10.06 21.36
N LEU A 12 1.63 -9.90 20.58
CA LEU A 12 1.60 -9.03 19.40
C LEU A 12 1.83 -7.54 19.76
N ALA A 13 1.17 -7.06 20.83
CA ALA A 13 1.39 -5.69 21.31
C ALA A 13 2.85 -5.44 21.73
N LEU A 14 3.45 -6.39 22.44
CA LEU A 14 4.86 -6.32 22.84
C LEU A 14 5.78 -6.30 21.62
N MET A 15 5.52 -7.12 20.62
CA MET A 15 6.29 -7.13 19.36
C MET A 15 6.19 -5.79 18.61
N VAL A 16 5.02 -5.16 18.58
CA VAL A 16 4.88 -3.80 18.04
C VAL A 16 5.75 -2.82 18.80
N VAL A 17 5.72 -2.83 20.13
CA VAL A 17 6.52 -1.92 20.96
C VAL A 17 8.02 -2.13 20.71
N ILE A 18 8.48 -3.37 20.67
CA ILE A 18 9.89 -3.70 20.39
C ILE A 18 10.27 -3.24 18.98
N CYS A 19 9.42 -3.50 17.99
CA CYS A 19 9.66 -3.06 16.61
C CYS A 19 9.76 -1.53 16.53
N LEU A 20 8.81 -0.81 17.14
CA LEU A 20 8.82 0.66 17.17
C LEU A 20 10.04 1.23 17.88
N ALA A 21 10.43 0.66 19.03
CA ALA A 21 11.64 1.05 19.74
C ALA A 21 12.90 0.81 18.89
N SER A 22 13.01 -0.35 18.25
CA SER A 22 14.15 -0.69 17.38
C SER A 22 14.23 0.25 16.17
N VAL A 23 13.10 0.55 15.55
CA VAL A 23 13.01 1.52 14.45
C VAL A 23 13.38 2.93 14.92
N PHE A 24 12.93 3.35 16.11
CA PHE A 24 13.27 4.64 16.68
C PHE A 24 14.78 4.78 16.92
N PHE A 25 15.43 3.76 17.50
CA PHE A 25 16.89 3.72 17.66
C PHE A 25 17.62 3.71 16.31
N ALA A 26 17.11 2.98 15.33
CA ALA A 26 17.67 2.96 13.98
C ALA A 26 17.66 4.35 13.32
N VAL A 27 16.57 5.11 13.52
CA VAL A 27 16.45 6.49 13.01
C VAL A 27 17.46 7.41 13.69
N ILE A 28 17.63 7.32 15.02
CA ILE A 28 18.59 8.15 15.77
C ILE A 28 20.03 7.84 15.32
N GLN A 29 20.34 6.57 15.13
CA GLN A 29 21.69 6.12 14.73
C GLN A 29 21.92 6.20 13.21
N ASN A 30 20.89 6.59 12.43
CA ASN A 30 20.91 6.58 10.97
C ASN A 30 21.30 5.21 10.37
N ALA A 31 20.92 4.11 11.05
CA ALA A 31 21.29 2.73 10.74
C ALA A 31 20.18 2.02 9.96
N VAL A 32 20.23 2.11 8.61
CA VAL A 32 19.24 1.49 7.71
C VAL A 32 19.11 -0.01 7.95
N SER A 33 20.24 -0.72 8.14
CA SER A 33 20.26 -2.18 8.35
C SER A 33 19.49 -2.60 9.60
N LEU A 34 19.64 -1.85 10.70
CA LEU A 34 18.90 -2.10 11.92
C LEU A 34 17.39 -1.89 11.73
N ALA A 35 17.01 -0.81 11.01
CA ALA A 35 15.60 -0.55 10.69
C ALA A 35 14.99 -1.66 9.83
N VAL A 36 15.72 -2.15 8.81
CA VAL A 36 15.26 -3.24 7.94
C VAL A 36 15.05 -4.53 8.75
N LEU A 37 16.00 -4.90 9.60
CA LEU A 37 15.86 -6.09 10.46
C LEU A 37 14.67 -5.98 11.41
N ALA A 38 14.48 -4.80 12.04
CA ALA A 38 13.36 -4.56 12.93
C ALA A 38 12.01 -4.67 12.20
N VAL A 39 11.90 -4.10 11.00
CA VAL A 39 10.69 -4.15 10.18
C VAL A 39 10.41 -5.57 9.70
N ILE A 40 11.40 -6.29 9.17
CA ILE A 40 11.23 -7.70 8.76
C ILE A 40 10.78 -8.55 9.94
N GLY A 41 11.42 -8.43 11.10
CA GLY A 41 11.04 -9.14 12.33
C GLY A 41 9.61 -8.81 12.76
N GLY A 42 9.24 -7.52 12.73
CA GLY A 42 7.88 -7.07 13.03
C GLY A 42 6.83 -7.67 12.09
N TYR A 43 7.05 -7.60 10.79
CA TYR A 43 6.11 -8.16 9.81
C TYR A 43 6.05 -9.69 9.81
N ALA A 44 7.16 -10.38 10.12
CA ALA A 44 7.19 -11.83 10.22
C ALA A 44 6.51 -12.36 11.51
N ALA A 45 6.41 -11.53 12.55
CA ALA A 45 5.91 -11.96 13.86
C ALA A 45 4.51 -12.61 13.82
N PRO A 46 3.47 -12.08 13.15
CA PRO A 46 2.16 -12.73 13.11
C PRO A 46 2.19 -14.08 12.38
N VAL A 47 3.04 -14.20 11.34
CA VAL A 47 3.18 -15.45 10.57
C VAL A 47 3.84 -16.53 11.43
N LEU A 48 4.88 -16.16 12.18
CA LEU A 48 5.60 -17.07 13.07
C LEU A 48 4.81 -17.45 14.32
N LEU A 49 4.01 -16.52 14.85
CA LEU A 49 3.18 -16.71 16.06
C LEU A 49 1.78 -17.23 15.75
N SER A 50 1.45 -17.47 14.48
CA SER A 50 0.12 -17.92 14.07
C SER A 50 -0.28 -19.20 14.79
N THR A 51 -1.34 -19.10 15.60
CA THR A 51 -1.96 -20.22 16.33
C THR A 51 -3.15 -20.80 15.59
N GLY A 52 -3.44 -20.32 14.37
CA GLY A 52 -4.64 -20.71 13.63
C GLY A 52 -5.95 -20.13 14.21
N SER A 53 -5.87 -19.11 15.07
CA SER A 53 -7.04 -18.50 15.74
C SER A 53 -8.01 -17.79 14.77
N GLY A 54 -7.64 -17.61 13.51
CA GLY A 54 -8.49 -17.03 12.47
C GLY A 54 -8.85 -15.54 12.64
N ASN A 55 -8.26 -14.84 13.60
CA ASN A 55 -8.58 -13.42 13.83
C ASN A 55 -7.85 -12.50 12.81
N TYR A 56 -8.45 -12.42 11.61
CA TYR A 56 -7.92 -11.60 10.50
C TYR A 56 -7.95 -10.08 10.80
N ILE A 57 -8.90 -9.62 11.63
CA ILE A 57 -8.98 -8.19 12.00
C ILE A 57 -7.74 -7.80 12.79
N ALA A 58 -7.33 -8.62 13.75
CA ALA A 58 -6.10 -8.38 14.52
C ALA A 58 -4.87 -8.39 13.60
N LEU A 59 -4.79 -9.33 12.66
CA LEU A 59 -3.70 -9.46 11.70
C LEU A 59 -3.57 -8.20 10.82
N PHE A 60 -4.67 -7.79 10.18
CA PHE A 60 -4.65 -6.63 9.28
C PHE A 60 -4.46 -5.31 10.03
N SER A 61 -5.04 -5.17 11.23
CA SER A 61 -4.80 -3.99 12.09
C SER A 61 -3.33 -3.90 12.50
N TYR A 62 -2.70 -5.02 12.81
CA TYR A 62 -1.27 -5.08 13.12
C TYR A 62 -0.42 -4.62 11.94
N TYR A 63 -0.67 -5.15 10.72
CA TYR A 63 0.07 -4.72 9.52
C TYR A 63 -0.19 -3.27 9.15
N LEU A 64 -1.41 -2.79 9.31
CA LEU A 64 -1.73 -1.37 9.10
C LEU A 64 -0.95 -0.49 10.07
N MET A 65 -0.85 -0.88 11.35
CA MET A 65 -0.07 -0.14 12.35
C MET A 65 1.42 -0.09 11.98
N LEU A 66 2.00 -1.19 11.53
CA LEU A 66 3.39 -1.21 11.04
C LEU A 66 3.57 -0.34 9.79
N SER A 67 2.63 -0.39 8.83
CA SER A 67 2.67 0.45 7.64
C SER A 67 2.60 1.94 7.99
N VAL A 68 1.72 2.33 8.92
CA VAL A 68 1.65 3.71 9.44
C VAL A 68 2.95 4.10 10.14
N SER A 69 3.59 3.19 10.86
CA SER A 69 4.89 3.44 11.53
C SER A 69 5.98 3.74 10.50
N ILE A 70 6.03 3.00 9.40
CA ILE A 70 6.95 3.27 8.27
C ILE A 70 6.63 4.63 7.64
N LEU A 71 5.34 4.96 7.47
CA LEU A 71 4.91 6.27 6.95
C LEU A 71 5.39 7.41 7.83
N VAL A 72 5.26 7.29 9.15
CA VAL A 72 5.75 8.29 10.12
C VAL A 72 7.28 8.41 10.04
N MET A 73 7.98 7.29 9.94
CA MET A 73 9.43 7.29 9.80
C MET A 73 9.90 7.94 8.49
N ASN A 74 9.20 7.72 7.38
CA ASN A 74 9.49 8.35 6.10
C ASN A 74 9.44 9.89 6.16
N TYR A 75 8.75 10.44 7.14
CA TYR A 75 8.77 11.89 7.35
C TYR A 75 10.17 12.40 7.75
N ARG A 76 10.96 11.57 8.44
CA ARG A 76 12.33 11.86 8.89
C ARG A 76 13.39 11.32 7.94
N GLN A 77 13.21 10.07 7.50
CA GLN A 77 14.20 9.30 6.72
C GLN A 77 13.49 8.61 5.55
N GLY A 78 13.78 9.03 4.32
CA GLY A 78 13.21 8.45 3.09
C GLY A 78 13.91 7.14 2.68
N TRP A 79 13.86 6.10 3.50
CA TRP A 79 14.51 4.81 3.22
C TRP A 79 13.65 3.92 2.31
N ARG A 80 14.05 3.85 1.04
CA ARG A 80 13.38 3.05 0.00
C ARG A 80 13.12 1.60 0.42
N VAL A 81 14.12 0.98 1.03
CA VAL A 81 14.08 -0.46 1.38
C VAL A 81 12.94 -0.76 2.34
N LEU A 82 12.70 0.10 3.33
CA LEU A 82 11.62 -0.09 4.29
C LEU A 82 10.24 -0.02 3.63
N ASN A 83 10.06 0.90 2.69
CA ASN A 83 8.80 1.03 1.95
C ASN A 83 8.53 -0.24 1.14
N ILE A 84 9.56 -0.78 0.47
CA ILE A 84 9.44 -2.01 -0.31
C ILE A 84 9.16 -3.21 0.60
N VAL A 85 9.87 -3.34 1.72
CA VAL A 85 9.64 -4.43 2.68
C VAL A 85 8.23 -4.38 3.25
N GLY A 86 7.81 -3.22 3.76
CA GLY A 86 6.46 -3.03 4.31
C GLY A 86 5.37 -3.34 3.29
N PHE A 87 5.50 -2.80 2.08
CA PHE A 87 4.62 -3.06 0.96
C PHE A 87 4.55 -4.57 0.63
N THR A 88 5.69 -5.23 0.45
CA THR A 88 5.75 -6.64 0.08
C THR A 88 5.05 -7.52 1.12
N PHE A 89 5.38 -7.36 2.40
CA PHE A 89 4.74 -8.14 3.45
C PHE A 89 3.24 -7.89 3.53
N THR A 90 2.81 -6.62 3.52
CA THR A 90 1.38 -6.26 3.65
C THR A 90 0.54 -6.89 2.54
N PHE A 91 0.98 -6.75 1.28
CA PHE A 91 0.18 -7.25 0.15
C PHE A 91 0.35 -8.75 -0.07
N VAL A 92 1.55 -9.33 0.10
CA VAL A 92 1.75 -10.78 -0.04
C VAL A 92 0.96 -11.54 1.02
N VAL A 93 1.01 -11.11 2.27
CA VAL A 93 0.20 -11.76 3.33
C VAL A 93 -1.29 -11.54 3.11
N GLY A 94 -1.69 -10.35 2.64
CA GLY A 94 -3.08 -10.08 2.27
C GLY A 94 -3.59 -10.99 1.15
N VAL A 95 -2.79 -11.22 0.11
CA VAL A 95 -3.13 -12.14 -1.00
C VAL A 95 -3.21 -13.58 -0.51
N ILE A 96 -2.20 -14.08 0.21
CA ILE A 96 -2.19 -15.46 0.72
C ILE A 96 -3.39 -15.69 1.63
N TRP A 97 -3.64 -14.78 2.57
CA TRP A 97 -4.79 -14.87 3.45
C TRP A 97 -6.12 -14.84 2.67
N GLY A 98 -6.22 -13.98 1.67
CA GLY A 98 -7.42 -13.86 0.83
C GLY A 98 -7.73 -15.13 0.06
N ILE A 99 -6.74 -15.79 -0.52
CA ILE A 99 -6.92 -17.07 -1.24
C ILE A 99 -7.46 -18.16 -0.32
N ASP A 100 -6.91 -18.27 0.90
CA ASP A 100 -7.21 -19.38 1.79
C ASP A 100 -8.45 -19.15 2.68
N ASN A 101 -8.75 -17.90 3.03
CA ASN A 101 -9.67 -17.59 4.14
C ASN A 101 -10.76 -16.58 3.79
N TYR A 102 -10.72 -15.92 2.61
CA TYR A 102 -11.73 -14.92 2.28
C TYR A 102 -13.13 -15.52 2.21
N ARG A 103 -14.10 -14.82 2.82
CA ARG A 103 -15.53 -15.10 2.71
C ARG A 103 -16.29 -13.81 2.44
N PRO A 104 -17.43 -13.85 1.74
CA PRO A 104 -18.24 -12.66 1.45
C PRO A 104 -18.65 -11.85 2.69
N GLU A 105 -18.80 -12.53 3.85
CA GLU A 105 -19.11 -11.91 5.13
C GLU A 105 -18.03 -10.92 5.61
N TYR A 106 -16.79 -11.10 5.16
CA TYR A 106 -15.63 -10.27 5.52
C TYR A 106 -15.42 -9.07 4.59
N TYR A 107 -16.31 -8.91 3.58
CA TYR A 107 -16.18 -7.88 2.55
C TYR A 107 -15.91 -6.49 3.13
N LEU A 108 -16.76 -6.01 4.05
CA LEU A 108 -16.66 -4.67 4.60
C LEU A 108 -15.31 -4.41 5.29
N ASN A 109 -14.85 -5.36 6.09
CA ASN A 109 -13.59 -5.24 6.81
C ASN A 109 -12.40 -5.26 5.84
N CYS A 110 -12.39 -6.19 4.88
CA CYS A 110 -11.35 -6.26 3.85
C CYS A 110 -11.31 -4.98 3.00
N GLN A 111 -12.48 -4.44 2.63
CA GLN A 111 -12.60 -3.18 1.90
C GLN A 111 -11.95 -2.02 2.66
N ILE A 112 -12.24 -1.89 3.95
CA ILE A 112 -11.65 -0.83 4.81
C ILE A 112 -10.12 -0.98 4.84
N PHE A 113 -9.60 -2.19 5.03
CA PHE A 113 -8.15 -2.40 5.10
C PHE A 113 -7.45 -2.13 3.76
N ILE A 114 -8.06 -2.50 2.62
CA ILE A 114 -7.51 -2.19 1.29
C ILE A 114 -7.43 -0.68 1.10
N ILE A 115 -8.51 0.07 1.40
CA ILE A 115 -8.55 1.52 1.25
C ILE A 115 -7.51 2.19 2.16
N LEU A 116 -7.43 1.81 3.44
CA LEU A 116 -6.49 2.39 4.38
C LEU A 116 -5.03 2.15 3.95
N ASN A 117 -4.69 0.93 3.54
CA ASN A 117 -3.35 0.63 3.03
C ASN A 117 -3.05 1.40 1.73
N LEU A 118 -4.02 1.50 0.80
CA LEU A 118 -3.84 2.26 -0.43
C LEU A 118 -3.52 3.74 -0.14
N VAL A 119 -4.23 4.35 0.82
CA VAL A 119 -3.95 5.73 1.26
C VAL A 119 -2.57 5.83 1.91
N VAL A 120 -2.22 4.92 2.81
CA VAL A 120 -0.92 4.91 3.49
C VAL A 120 0.23 4.81 2.47
N TYR A 121 0.18 3.87 1.52
CA TYR A 121 1.22 3.71 0.50
C TYR A 121 1.24 4.86 -0.52
N GLY A 122 0.09 5.45 -0.86
CA GLY A 122 0.03 6.68 -1.66
C GLY A 122 0.73 7.86 -0.98
N LEU A 123 0.52 8.03 0.33
CA LEU A 123 1.21 9.03 1.14
C LEU A 123 2.71 8.73 1.30
N MET A 124 3.10 7.46 1.46
CA MET A 124 4.51 7.05 1.49
C MET A 124 5.23 7.44 0.21
N THR A 125 4.61 7.22 -0.94
CA THR A 125 5.18 7.60 -2.25
C THR A 125 5.38 9.11 -2.34
N GLN A 126 4.44 9.92 -1.86
CA GLN A 126 4.58 11.37 -1.81
C GLN A 126 5.71 11.82 -0.86
N GLN A 127 5.82 11.20 0.31
CA GLN A 127 6.86 11.57 1.27
C GLN A 127 8.26 11.15 0.78
N TYR A 128 8.36 9.97 0.17
CA TYR A 128 9.60 9.51 -0.43
C TYR A 128 10.07 10.47 -1.53
N ALA A 129 9.17 10.90 -2.42
CA ALA A 129 9.48 11.87 -3.46
C ALA A 129 9.94 13.22 -2.87
N ARG A 130 9.33 13.68 -1.75
CA ARG A 130 9.74 14.91 -1.06
C ARG A 130 11.22 14.88 -0.64
N HIS A 131 11.68 13.78 -0.06
CA HIS A 131 13.08 13.66 0.36
C HIS A 131 14.05 13.75 -0.82
N HIS A 132 13.66 13.22 -1.98
CA HIS A 132 14.50 13.24 -3.19
C HIS A 132 14.48 14.59 -3.91
N VAL A 133 13.38 15.32 -3.87
CA VAL A 133 13.27 16.68 -4.42
C VAL A 133 14.12 17.68 -3.63
N MET A 134 14.24 17.51 -2.32
CA MET A 134 15.01 18.40 -1.44
C MET A 134 16.50 18.08 -1.37
N THR A 135 16.96 17.04 -2.07
CA THR A 135 18.39 16.68 -2.11
C THR A 135 19.09 17.46 -3.22
N ASP A 136 20.26 18.02 -2.93
CA ASP A 136 21.06 18.85 -3.84
C ASP A 136 21.61 18.11 -5.09
N ASP A 137 21.47 16.79 -5.14
CA ASP A 137 21.89 15.93 -6.23
C ASP A 137 20.85 15.90 -7.35
N LYS A 138 21.08 16.67 -8.40
CA LYS A 138 20.20 16.77 -9.60
C LYS A 138 19.89 15.40 -10.25
N ARG A 139 20.72 14.39 -10.05
CA ARG A 139 20.50 13.04 -10.56
C ARG A 139 19.46 12.29 -9.72
N LYS A 140 19.47 12.48 -8.39
CA LYS A 140 18.48 11.90 -7.46
C LYS A 140 17.15 12.63 -7.52
N GLN A 141 17.12 13.95 -7.75
CA GLN A 141 15.89 14.72 -7.94
C GLN A 141 15.03 14.23 -9.10
N ARG A 142 15.62 13.52 -10.07
CA ARG A 142 14.92 13.04 -11.27
C ARG A 142 14.25 11.68 -11.11
N MET A 143 14.46 10.95 -10.03
CA MET A 143 13.96 9.58 -9.89
C MET A 143 12.74 9.48 -8.98
N VAL A 144 11.55 9.44 -9.59
CA VAL A 144 10.39 8.82 -8.95
C VAL A 144 10.61 7.31 -9.00
N ASP A 145 10.47 6.64 -7.86
CA ASP A 145 10.61 5.18 -7.81
C ASP A 145 9.37 4.52 -8.46
N PRO A 146 9.52 3.90 -9.64
CA PRO A 146 8.38 3.30 -10.33
C PRO A 146 7.78 2.13 -9.54
N VAL A 147 8.58 1.40 -8.78
CA VAL A 147 8.06 0.28 -7.96
C VAL A 147 7.14 0.80 -6.86
N LEU A 148 7.56 1.83 -6.12
CA LEU A 148 6.73 2.42 -5.06
C LEU A 148 5.51 3.16 -5.61
N LEU A 149 5.57 3.62 -6.85
CA LEU A 149 4.47 4.34 -7.50
C LEU A 149 3.42 3.38 -8.05
N PHE A 150 3.81 2.32 -8.78
CA PHE A 150 2.90 1.48 -9.55
C PHE A 150 2.51 0.17 -8.84
N ALA A 151 3.41 -0.44 -8.07
CA ALA A 151 3.13 -1.75 -7.48
C ALA A 151 2.01 -1.73 -6.40
N PRO A 152 1.95 -0.76 -5.46
CA PRO A 152 0.88 -0.71 -4.48
C PRO A 152 -0.53 -0.59 -5.09
N PRO A 153 -0.81 0.33 -6.04
CA PRO A 153 -2.14 0.41 -6.63
C PRO A 153 -2.52 -0.81 -7.46
N VAL A 154 -1.56 -1.42 -8.17
CA VAL A 154 -1.84 -2.61 -8.97
C VAL A 154 -2.22 -3.80 -8.08
N LEU A 155 -1.46 -4.06 -7.02
CA LEU A 155 -1.77 -5.15 -6.08
C LEU A 155 -3.02 -4.86 -5.25
N ALA A 156 -3.22 -3.61 -4.80
CA ALA A 156 -4.44 -3.23 -4.11
C ALA A 156 -5.67 -3.41 -5.01
N PHE A 157 -5.56 -3.04 -6.29
CA PHE A 157 -6.66 -3.23 -7.25
C PHE A 157 -6.91 -4.71 -7.55
N SER A 158 -5.88 -5.56 -7.62
CA SER A 158 -6.06 -7.00 -7.79
C SER A 158 -6.84 -7.63 -6.64
N LEU A 159 -6.55 -7.23 -5.40
CA LEU A 159 -7.33 -7.64 -4.23
C LEU A 159 -8.75 -7.07 -4.26
N GLN A 160 -8.88 -5.79 -4.62
CA GLN A 160 -10.18 -5.13 -4.76
C GLN A 160 -11.04 -5.80 -5.82
N TYR A 161 -10.46 -6.15 -6.97
CA TYR A 161 -11.14 -6.88 -8.03
C TYR A 161 -11.70 -8.21 -7.51
N ALA A 162 -10.89 -8.99 -6.81
CA ALA A 162 -11.30 -10.30 -6.28
C ALA A 162 -12.48 -10.21 -5.30
N ILE A 163 -12.54 -9.18 -4.46
CA ILE A 163 -13.63 -9.03 -3.48
C ILE A 163 -14.88 -8.35 -4.06
N THR A 164 -14.76 -7.64 -5.20
CA THR A 164 -15.88 -6.90 -5.82
C THR A 164 -16.45 -7.58 -7.07
N GLU A 165 -15.79 -8.60 -7.59
CA GLU A 165 -16.23 -9.37 -8.76
C GLU A 165 -17.67 -9.92 -8.64
N PRO A 166 -18.15 -10.39 -7.45
CA PRO A 166 -19.52 -10.86 -7.32
C PRO A 166 -20.60 -9.76 -7.40
N PHE A 167 -20.22 -8.49 -7.31
CA PHE A 167 -21.17 -7.38 -7.30
C PHE A 167 -21.36 -6.81 -8.71
N TYR A 168 -22.64 -6.53 -9.09
CA TYR A 168 -22.92 -5.87 -10.35
C TYR A 168 -22.19 -4.53 -10.46
N LEU A 169 -21.38 -4.35 -11.50
CA LEU A 169 -20.48 -3.21 -11.72
C LEU A 169 -19.48 -2.94 -10.56
N GLY A 170 -19.32 -3.84 -9.60
CA GLY A 170 -18.45 -3.66 -8.43
C GLY A 170 -17.01 -3.36 -8.82
N THR A 171 -16.47 -4.12 -9.77
CA THR A 171 -15.11 -3.94 -10.30
C THR A 171 -14.93 -2.62 -11.07
N ALA A 172 -15.93 -2.22 -11.88
CA ALA A 172 -15.91 -0.97 -12.63
C ALA A 172 -15.97 0.25 -11.70
N ILE A 173 -16.89 0.24 -10.71
CA ILE A 173 -16.99 1.29 -9.70
C ILE A 173 -15.71 1.38 -8.89
N SER A 174 -15.11 0.26 -8.52
CA SER A 174 -13.84 0.21 -7.82
C SER A 174 -12.71 0.83 -8.65
N SER A 175 -12.66 0.53 -9.94
CA SER A 175 -11.66 1.12 -10.85
C SER A 175 -11.83 2.64 -10.94
N LEU A 176 -13.05 3.15 -11.08
CA LEU A 176 -13.32 4.58 -11.04
C LEU A 176 -12.91 5.23 -9.71
N ALA A 177 -13.19 4.58 -8.58
CA ALA A 177 -12.80 5.08 -7.27
C ALA A 177 -11.26 5.18 -7.12
N PHE A 178 -10.52 4.18 -7.61
CA PHE A 178 -9.04 4.22 -7.68
C PHE A 178 -8.58 5.36 -8.59
N GLY A 179 -9.19 5.53 -9.77
CA GLY A 179 -8.88 6.62 -10.68
C GLY A 179 -9.07 7.99 -10.02
N LEU A 180 -10.19 8.21 -9.33
CA LEU A 180 -10.47 9.44 -8.61
C LEU A 180 -9.51 9.68 -7.44
N LEU A 181 -9.13 8.64 -6.70
CA LEU A 181 -8.13 8.74 -5.63
C LEU A 181 -6.78 9.22 -6.20
N TYR A 182 -6.33 8.62 -7.31
CA TYR A 182 -5.06 9.01 -7.92
C TYR A 182 -5.12 10.38 -8.59
N LEU A 183 -6.29 10.80 -9.08
CA LEU A 183 -6.52 12.18 -9.52
C LEU A 183 -6.39 13.18 -8.37
N LEU A 184 -6.97 12.85 -7.21
CA LEU A 184 -6.82 13.66 -6.00
C LEU A 184 -5.35 13.76 -5.57
N LEU A 185 -4.62 12.63 -5.56
CA LEU A 185 -3.18 12.61 -5.25
C LEU A 185 -2.38 13.43 -6.26
N THR A 186 -2.76 13.45 -7.54
CA THR A 186 -2.17 14.33 -8.57
C THR A 186 -2.33 15.80 -8.19
N VAL A 187 -3.56 16.22 -7.88
CA VAL A 187 -3.85 17.61 -7.50
C VAL A 187 -3.10 18.02 -6.23
N VAL A 188 -3.08 17.15 -5.21
CA VAL A 188 -2.35 17.40 -3.97
C VAL A 188 -0.86 17.52 -4.24
N SER A 189 -0.29 16.64 -5.07
CA SER A 189 1.12 16.65 -5.45
C SER A 189 1.50 17.92 -6.20
N LEU A 190 0.69 18.36 -7.16
CA LEU A 190 0.91 19.61 -7.90
C LEU A 190 0.89 20.83 -6.99
N ARG A 191 -0.05 20.89 -6.04
CA ARG A 191 -0.13 22.00 -5.07
C ARG A 191 1.04 22.02 -4.10
N ARG A 192 1.54 20.85 -3.70
CA ARG A 192 2.57 20.71 -2.67
C ARG A 192 3.99 20.87 -3.20
N PHE A 193 4.28 20.36 -4.38
CA PHE A 193 5.64 20.30 -4.95
C PHE A 193 5.87 21.25 -6.11
N ARG A 194 4.84 21.94 -6.61
CA ARG A 194 4.92 22.87 -7.75
C ARG A 194 5.72 22.26 -8.91
N ALA A 195 6.71 23.00 -9.45
CA ALA A 195 7.52 22.58 -10.61
C ALA A 195 8.40 21.34 -10.36
N ASP A 196 8.88 21.15 -9.11
CA ASP A 196 9.83 20.08 -8.78
C ASP A 196 9.16 18.69 -8.67
N GLY A 197 7.84 18.66 -8.46
CA GLY A 197 7.06 17.42 -8.34
C GLY A 197 6.35 16.97 -9.62
N GLN A 198 6.62 17.57 -10.76
CA GLN A 198 5.90 17.27 -12.02
C GLN A 198 5.91 15.79 -12.38
N ARG A 199 7.05 15.10 -12.23
CA ARG A 199 7.15 13.66 -12.55
C ARG A 199 6.30 12.77 -11.66
N LEU A 200 6.24 13.07 -10.36
CA LEU A 200 5.38 12.36 -9.43
C LEU A 200 3.90 12.59 -9.78
N SER A 201 3.56 13.85 -10.06
CA SER A 201 2.19 14.22 -10.46
C SER A 201 1.78 13.57 -11.78
N LEU A 202 2.70 13.51 -12.77
CA LEU A 202 2.49 12.77 -14.02
C LEU A 202 2.29 11.27 -13.77
N GLY A 203 3.06 10.66 -12.86
CA GLY A 203 2.90 9.26 -12.50
C GLY A 203 1.53 8.97 -11.87
N PHE A 204 1.07 9.82 -10.96
CA PHE A 204 -0.28 9.71 -10.39
C PHE A 204 -1.38 9.98 -11.43
N LEU A 205 -1.15 10.91 -12.35
CA LEU A 205 -2.07 11.18 -13.45
C LEU A 205 -2.20 9.99 -14.39
N LEU A 206 -1.08 9.34 -14.75
CA LEU A 206 -1.08 8.12 -15.55
C LEU A 206 -1.86 6.99 -14.88
N LEU A 207 -1.67 6.79 -13.56
CA LEU A 207 -2.46 5.83 -12.78
C LEU A 207 -3.95 6.18 -12.80
N SER A 208 -4.28 7.46 -12.62
CA SER A 208 -5.68 7.92 -12.67
C SER A 208 -6.32 7.62 -14.01
N ILE A 209 -5.67 8.02 -15.11
CA ILE A 209 -6.17 7.74 -16.47
C ILE A 209 -6.30 6.24 -16.68
N GLY A 210 -5.27 5.45 -16.34
CA GLY A 210 -5.29 4.01 -16.50
C GLY A 210 -6.45 3.32 -15.77
N PHE A 211 -6.75 3.72 -14.52
CA PHE A 211 -7.89 3.15 -13.79
C PHE A 211 -9.24 3.64 -14.33
N ILE A 212 -9.35 4.89 -14.77
CA ILE A 212 -10.58 5.39 -15.40
C ILE A 212 -10.84 4.67 -16.72
N SER A 213 -9.82 4.52 -17.57
CA SER A 213 -9.92 3.74 -18.81
C SER A 213 -10.27 2.28 -18.55
N LEU A 214 -9.67 1.67 -17.51
CA LEU A 214 -9.95 0.28 -17.13
C LEU A 214 -11.41 0.08 -16.67
N ALA A 215 -12.06 1.10 -16.14
CA ALA A 215 -13.46 1.00 -15.73
C ALA A 215 -14.40 0.71 -16.91
N VAL A 216 -14.07 1.17 -18.11
CA VAL A 216 -14.89 0.98 -19.33
C VAL A 216 -15.02 -0.50 -19.68
N PRO A 217 -13.93 -1.29 -19.90
CA PRO A 217 -14.04 -2.71 -20.19
C PRO A 217 -14.62 -3.54 -19.04
N LEU A 218 -14.45 -3.09 -17.80
CA LEU A 218 -15.03 -3.76 -16.63
C LEU A 218 -16.56 -3.53 -16.50
N ALA A 219 -17.08 -2.44 -17.08
CA ALA A 219 -18.50 -2.13 -17.07
C ALA A 219 -19.24 -2.69 -18.29
N LEU A 220 -18.57 -2.86 -19.41
CA LEU A 220 -19.16 -3.21 -20.69
C LEU A 220 -18.99 -4.69 -21.01
N SER A 221 -19.91 -5.23 -21.79
CA SER A 221 -19.73 -6.55 -22.41
C SER A 221 -18.56 -6.51 -23.41
N PRO A 222 -17.92 -7.67 -23.73
CA PRO A 222 -16.75 -7.70 -24.62
C PRO A 222 -16.97 -7.06 -26.00
N GLN A 223 -18.21 -7.08 -26.48
CA GLN A 223 -18.58 -6.49 -27.77
C GLN A 223 -18.50 -4.95 -27.79
N TRP A 224 -18.84 -4.30 -26.66
CA TRP A 224 -18.81 -2.85 -26.54
C TRP A 224 -17.43 -2.33 -26.10
N THR A 225 -16.63 -3.16 -25.45
CA THR A 225 -15.27 -2.80 -25.00
C THR A 225 -14.37 -2.41 -26.16
N SER A 226 -14.42 -3.15 -27.28
CA SER A 226 -13.61 -2.85 -28.47
C SER A 226 -13.99 -1.52 -29.11
N VAL A 227 -15.27 -1.21 -29.16
CA VAL A 227 -15.79 0.07 -29.68
C VAL A 227 -15.34 1.24 -28.79
N ALA A 228 -15.46 1.08 -27.47
CA ALA A 228 -15.05 2.12 -26.53
C ALA A 228 -13.56 2.45 -26.62
N TRP A 229 -12.70 1.44 -26.70
CA TRP A 229 -11.25 1.64 -26.84
C TRP A 229 -10.85 2.25 -28.20
N THR A 230 -11.61 1.95 -29.28
CA THR A 230 -11.38 2.59 -30.55
C THR A 230 -11.68 4.09 -30.49
N ILE A 231 -12.70 4.49 -29.76
CA ILE A 231 -13.05 5.90 -29.55
C ILE A 231 -12.04 6.62 -28.65
N GLU A 232 -11.54 5.94 -27.61
CA GLU A 232 -10.56 6.49 -26.67
C GLU A 232 -9.16 6.67 -27.29
N GLY A 233 -8.83 5.85 -28.31
CA GLY A 233 -7.57 5.89 -29.04
C GLY A 233 -7.49 6.90 -30.19
N LEU A 234 -8.61 7.58 -30.51
CA LEU A 234 -8.69 8.66 -31.49
C LEU A 234 -8.49 10.03 -30.81
#